data_aab7a62322cc37fb3c60c559a05e2308
#
_entry.id   aab7a62322cc37fb3c60c559a05e2308
#
_cell.length_a   1.000
_cell.length_b   1.000
_cell.length_c   1.000
_cell.angle_alpha   90.00
_cell.angle_beta   90.00
_cell.angle_gamma   90.00
#
_symmetry.space_group_name_H-M   'P 1'
#
loop_
_entity.id
_entity.type
_entity.pdbx_description
1 polymer ?
#
loop_
_entity_poly.entity_id
_entity_poly.type
_entity_poly.pdbx_seq_one_letter_code
_entity_poly.pdbx_strand_id
1 'polypeptide(L)'
;MAKILITSGPTRQYLDPIRYLTNASSGRMGAALAQAALDAGFEVVVVSGPVDVKYPNGARVVDVVSTEEMRTAAMQLFPECVGAIGAAAPCDYRPDAVLTDKMSKNDFIRSPEANGELLLRLRETPDIMASLGATKREFSPDPTAPSGQWLVAFALETSDHHVRALQKLQRKHCDLIVVNDPTSINGTTSNVEILDATGETLAQISGDKTDVARRLIAEIQAFVAKRTAASPSV
;
A
#
# COMPACT_ATOMS: atom_id res chain seq x y z
N MET A 1 -18.11 -13.22 -7.06
CA MET A 1 -16.95 -13.39 -6.16
C MET A 1 -16.68 -12.06 -5.46
N ALA A 2 -16.15 -12.09 -4.24
CA ALA A 2 -15.76 -10.88 -3.54
C ALA A 2 -14.49 -10.29 -4.21
N LYS A 3 -14.52 -8.99 -4.49
CA LYS A 3 -13.42 -8.28 -5.15
C LYS A 3 -12.54 -7.57 -4.12
N ILE A 4 -11.22 -7.66 -4.25
CA ILE A 4 -10.27 -6.91 -3.43
C ILE A 4 -9.35 -6.05 -4.29
N LEU A 5 -8.90 -4.94 -3.69
CA LEU A 5 -7.93 -4.03 -4.27
C LEU A 5 -6.56 -4.27 -3.64
N ILE A 6 -5.51 -4.30 -4.45
CA ILE A 6 -4.12 -4.34 -3.98
C ILE A 6 -3.36 -3.18 -4.62
N THR A 7 -2.77 -2.28 -3.83
CA THR A 7 -1.77 -1.35 -4.36
C THR A 7 -0.39 -1.99 -4.29
N SER A 8 0.43 -1.84 -5.32
CA SER A 8 1.70 -2.55 -5.44
C SER A 8 2.79 -1.72 -6.14
N GLY A 9 4.03 -2.05 -5.88
CA GLY A 9 5.18 -1.39 -6.50
C GLY A 9 5.48 -0.01 -5.93
N PRO A 10 6.53 0.65 -6.43
CA PRO A 10 6.85 2.03 -6.12
C PRO A 10 6.03 2.98 -6.99
N THR A 11 6.00 4.27 -6.62
CA THR A 11 5.62 5.34 -7.55
C THR A 11 6.83 6.14 -7.97
N ARG A 12 6.71 6.89 -9.06
CA ARG A 12 7.75 7.80 -9.55
C ARG A 12 7.23 9.22 -9.52
N GLN A 13 8.02 10.12 -8.96
CA GLN A 13 7.74 11.55 -8.93
C GLN A 13 8.81 12.26 -9.75
N TYR A 14 8.44 12.63 -10.99
CA TYR A 14 9.37 13.18 -11.95
C TYR A 14 9.87 14.57 -11.54
N LEU A 15 11.17 14.78 -11.68
CA LEU A 15 11.87 16.06 -11.59
C LEU A 15 11.92 16.75 -12.96
N ASP A 16 12.17 15.94 -13.99
CA ASP A 16 12.27 16.29 -15.39
C ASP A 16 11.85 15.07 -16.24
N PRO A 17 11.84 15.11 -17.58
CA PRO A 17 11.40 14.00 -18.42
C PRO A 17 12.16 12.68 -18.21
N ILE A 18 13.33 12.69 -17.55
CA ILE A 18 14.18 11.49 -17.40
C ILE A 18 14.57 11.16 -15.97
N ARG A 19 14.42 12.08 -15.01
CA ARG A 19 14.80 11.89 -13.60
C ARG A 19 13.58 11.93 -12.71
N TYR A 20 13.54 11.03 -11.74
CA TYR A 20 12.44 10.92 -10.79
C TYR A 20 12.92 10.48 -9.40
N LEU A 21 12.16 10.83 -8.39
CA LEU A 21 12.21 10.25 -7.06
C LEU A 21 11.38 8.98 -7.05
N THR A 22 11.86 7.95 -6.37
CA THR A 22 11.16 6.68 -6.21
C THR A 22 11.63 5.95 -4.96
N ASN A 23 10.82 5.03 -4.45
CA ASN A 23 11.20 4.13 -3.38
C ASN A 23 11.73 2.81 -3.93
N ALA A 24 12.65 2.18 -3.19
CA ALA A 24 13.21 0.88 -3.56
C ALA A 24 12.18 -0.23 -3.29
N SER A 25 11.26 -0.45 -4.23
CA SER A 25 10.26 -1.53 -4.17
C SER A 25 10.20 -2.26 -5.50
N SER A 26 10.20 -3.59 -5.43
CA SER A 26 10.14 -4.45 -6.62
C SER A 26 8.71 -4.90 -6.99
N GLY A 27 7.71 -4.62 -6.18
CA GLY A 27 6.34 -5.11 -6.36
C GLY A 27 6.12 -6.60 -6.07
N ARG A 28 7.15 -7.35 -5.69
CA ARG A 28 7.07 -8.82 -5.47
C ARG A 28 6.05 -9.21 -4.40
N MET A 29 5.94 -8.47 -3.31
CA MET A 29 4.94 -8.75 -2.27
C MET A 29 3.52 -8.56 -2.81
N GLY A 30 3.27 -7.47 -3.56
CA GLY A 30 1.97 -7.24 -4.20
C GLY A 30 1.60 -8.33 -5.20
N ALA A 31 2.55 -8.82 -5.99
CA ALA A 31 2.32 -9.94 -6.90
C ALA A 31 2.01 -11.26 -6.15
N ALA A 32 2.74 -11.53 -5.06
CA ALA A 32 2.48 -12.71 -4.22
C ALA A 32 1.11 -12.64 -3.54
N LEU A 33 0.72 -11.47 -3.04
CA LEU A 33 -0.60 -11.22 -2.46
C LEU A 33 -1.71 -11.38 -3.50
N ALA A 34 -1.50 -10.91 -4.72
CA ALA A 34 -2.46 -11.07 -5.81
C ALA A 34 -2.69 -12.55 -6.14
N GLN A 35 -1.61 -13.36 -6.21
CA GLN A 35 -1.73 -14.80 -6.42
C GLN A 35 -2.45 -15.48 -5.26
N ALA A 36 -2.05 -15.22 -4.02
CA ALA A 36 -2.67 -15.82 -2.85
C ALA A 36 -4.15 -15.47 -2.72
N ALA A 37 -4.54 -14.25 -3.08
CA ALA A 37 -5.93 -13.82 -3.07
C ALA A 37 -6.77 -14.50 -4.15
N LEU A 38 -6.23 -14.69 -5.36
CA LEU A 38 -6.88 -15.48 -6.41
C LEU A 38 -7.07 -16.93 -5.98
N ASP A 39 -6.04 -17.55 -5.40
CA ASP A 39 -6.10 -18.92 -4.89
C ASP A 39 -7.13 -19.07 -3.77
N ALA A 40 -7.37 -18.01 -2.99
CA ALA A 40 -8.40 -17.93 -1.95
C ALA A 40 -9.81 -17.60 -2.50
N GLY A 41 -9.99 -17.48 -3.82
CA GLY A 41 -11.28 -17.28 -4.49
C GLY A 41 -11.75 -15.84 -4.59
N PHE A 42 -10.87 -14.85 -4.39
CA PHE A 42 -11.19 -13.44 -4.63
C PHE A 42 -11.05 -13.06 -6.11
N GLU A 43 -11.84 -12.10 -6.55
CA GLU A 43 -11.52 -11.29 -7.73
C GLU A 43 -10.49 -10.23 -7.31
N VAL A 44 -9.42 -10.08 -8.07
CA VAL A 44 -8.29 -9.22 -7.69
C VAL A 44 -8.09 -8.11 -8.71
N VAL A 45 -8.05 -6.87 -8.24
CA VAL A 45 -7.57 -5.73 -8.99
C VAL A 45 -6.31 -5.17 -8.33
N VAL A 46 -5.24 -5.02 -9.13
CA VAL A 46 -3.96 -4.46 -8.70
C VAL A 46 -3.77 -3.09 -9.32
N VAL A 47 -3.56 -2.07 -8.49
CA VAL A 47 -3.06 -0.75 -8.96
C VAL A 47 -1.56 -0.75 -8.77
N SER A 48 -0.83 -0.81 -9.87
CA SER A 48 0.62 -1.02 -9.88
C SER A 48 1.39 0.22 -10.31
N GLY A 49 2.32 0.64 -9.50
CA GLY A 49 3.41 1.49 -9.96
C GLY A 49 4.39 0.72 -10.86
N PRO A 50 5.40 1.40 -11.45
CA PRO A 50 6.31 0.79 -12.42
C PRO A 50 7.20 -0.29 -11.79
N VAL A 51 7.02 -1.54 -12.23
CA VAL A 51 7.76 -2.73 -11.78
C VAL A 51 8.02 -3.68 -12.93
N ASP A 52 9.04 -4.55 -12.79
CA ASP A 52 9.34 -5.62 -13.75
C ASP A 52 8.65 -6.95 -13.38
N VAL A 53 8.12 -7.07 -12.17
CA VAL A 53 7.42 -8.28 -11.72
C VAL A 53 6.14 -8.49 -12.52
N LYS A 54 5.87 -9.75 -12.88
CA LYS A 54 4.61 -10.12 -13.54
C LYS A 54 3.55 -10.46 -12.48
N TYR A 55 2.38 -9.91 -12.65
CA TYR A 55 1.21 -10.28 -11.86
C TYR A 55 0.56 -11.56 -12.41
N PRO A 56 -0.18 -12.32 -11.59
CA PRO A 56 -0.87 -13.52 -12.04
C PRO A 56 -1.95 -13.19 -13.09
N ASN A 57 -2.12 -14.08 -14.06
CA ASN A 57 -3.04 -13.88 -15.21
C ASN A 57 -4.51 -13.65 -14.81
N GLY A 58 -4.92 -14.06 -13.61
CA GLY A 58 -6.29 -13.84 -13.12
C GLY A 58 -6.53 -12.46 -12.49
N ALA A 59 -5.48 -11.66 -12.28
CA ALA A 59 -5.61 -10.32 -11.70
C ALA A 59 -5.79 -9.27 -12.81
N ARG A 60 -6.74 -8.35 -12.60
CA ARG A 60 -6.81 -7.13 -13.40
C ARG A 60 -5.74 -6.16 -12.91
N VAL A 61 -4.85 -5.72 -13.81
CA VAL A 61 -3.79 -4.75 -13.49
C VAL A 61 -4.15 -3.38 -14.07
N VAL A 62 -4.00 -2.35 -13.26
CA VAL A 62 -4.12 -0.93 -13.64
C VAL A 62 -2.77 -0.29 -13.38
N ASP A 63 -2.04 -0.01 -14.45
CA ASP A 63 -0.72 0.61 -14.38
C ASP A 63 -0.84 2.11 -14.13
N VAL A 64 -0.02 2.61 -13.22
CA VAL A 64 0.07 4.02 -12.84
C VAL A 64 1.55 4.39 -12.66
N VAL A 65 1.84 5.68 -12.64
CA VAL A 65 3.21 6.15 -12.48
C VAL A 65 3.39 6.90 -11.17
N SER A 66 2.57 7.90 -10.89
CA SER A 66 2.69 8.78 -9.72
C SER A 66 1.84 8.31 -8.52
N THR A 67 2.13 8.86 -7.35
CA THR A 67 1.32 8.63 -6.14
C THR A 67 -0.11 9.14 -6.32
N GLU A 68 -0.26 10.28 -7.01
CA GLU A 68 -1.56 10.87 -7.31
C GLU A 68 -2.40 10.00 -8.24
N GLU A 69 -1.78 9.43 -9.29
CA GLU A 69 -2.44 8.48 -10.18
C GLU A 69 -2.85 7.21 -9.42
N MET A 70 -1.95 6.66 -8.59
CA MET A 70 -2.24 5.48 -7.78
C MET A 70 -3.41 5.73 -6.82
N ARG A 71 -3.43 6.90 -6.15
CA ARG A 71 -4.54 7.31 -5.30
C ARG A 71 -5.84 7.42 -6.09
N THR A 72 -5.81 8.10 -7.23
CA THR A 72 -7.00 8.31 -8.08
C THR A 72 -7.58 6.98 -8.53
N ALA A 73 -6.76 6.07 -9.06
CA ALA A 73 -7.18 4.74 -9.49
C ALA A 73 -7.72 3.91 -8.32
N ALA A 74 -7.03 3.93 -7.16
CA ALA A 74 -7.49 3.21 -5.98
C ALA A 74 -8.84 3.72 -5.48
N MET A 75 -9.04 5.03 -5.38
CA MET A 75 -10.31 5.65 -4.96
C MET A 75 -11.47 5.34 -5.91
N GLN A 76 -11.21 5.23 -7.22
CA GLN A 76 -12.24 4.88 -8.20
C GLN A 76 -12.64 3.41 -8.12
N LEU A 77 -11.71 2.51 -7.80
CA LEU A 77 -11.95 1.06 -7.78
C LEU A 77 -12.44 0.54 -6.43
N PHE A 78 -12.04 1.17 -5.34
CA PHE A 78 -12.34 0.71 -3.97
C PHE A 78 -13.83 0.58 -3.63
N PRO A 79 -14.75 1.44 -4.11
CA PRO A 79 -16.18 1.29 -3.84
C PRO A 79 -16.78 -0.07 -4.25
N GLU A 80 -16.19 -0.74 -5.26
CA GLU A 80 -16.62 -2.05 -5.74
C GLU A 80 -15.95 -3.22 -4.98
N CYS A 81 -15.00 -2.94 -4.08
CA CYS A 81 -14.21 -3.93 -3.37
C CYS A 81 -14.75 -4.17 -1.96
N VAL A 82 -14.60 -5.40 -1.45
CA VAL A 82 -14.87 -5.74 -0.05
C VAL A 82 -13.73 -5.33 0.88
N GLY A 83 -12.56 -5.03 0.32
CA GLY A 83 -11.41 -4.56 1.09
C GLY A 83 -10.23 -4.20 0.20
N ALA A 84 -9.18 -3.64 0.83
CA ALA A 84 -7.94 -3.31 0.14
C ALA A 84 -6.69 -3.60 0.97
N ILE A 85 -5.60 -3.95 0.26
CA ILE A 85 -4.27 -4.18 0.82
C ILE A 85 -3.30 -3.16 0.23
N GLY A 86 -2.73 -2.33 1.09
CA GLY A 86 -1.74 -1.32 0.73
C GLY A 86 -0.31 -1.85 0.79
N ALA A 87 0.12 -2.61 -0.25
CA ALA A 87 1.47 -3.16 -0.35
C ALA A 87 2.42 -2.33 -1.24
N ALA A 88 1.94 -1.21 -1.79
CA ALA A 88 2.77 -0.26 -2.52
C ALA A 88 3.73 0.49 -1.60
N ALA A 89 4.81 0.99 -2.18
CA ALA A 89 5.74 1.94 -1.58
C ALA A 89 5.68 3.28 -2.32
N PRO A 90 4.58 4.06 -2.19
CA PRO A 90 4.44 5.33 -2.86
C PRO A 90 5.45 6.35 -2.31
N CYS A 91 5.91 7.27 -3.15
CA CYS A 91 6.72 8.40 -2.70
C CYS A 91 5.88 9.30 -1.79
N ASP A 92 6.42 9.66 -0.63
CA ASP A 92 5.78 10.58 0.33
C ASP A 92 5.89 12.04 -0.09
N TYR A 93 6.82 12.35 -1.00
CA TYR A 93 7.09 13.70 -1.48
C TYR A 93 7.21 13.73 -3.00
N ARG A 94 6.76 14.82 -3.59
CA ARG A 94 6.93 15.16 -5.00
C ARG A 94 7.60 16.51 -5.18
N PRO A 95 8.27 16.76 -6.29
CA PRO A 95 8.75 18.11 -6.62
C PRO A 95 7.61 19.14 -6.64
N ASP A 96 7.91 20.34 -6.20
CA ASP A 96 6.96 21.47 -6.28
C ASP A 96 6.61 21.83 -7.73
N ALA A 97 7.59 21.69 -8.62
CA ALA A 97 7.43 21.86 -10.07
C ALA A 97 8.23 20.76 -10.81
N VAL A 98 7.66 20.30 -11.92
CA VAL A 98 8.31 19.37 -12.86
C VAL A 98 8.82 20.19 -14.04
N LEU A 99 10.08 20.05 -14.38
CA LEU A 99 10.67 20.73 -15.53
C LEU A 99 10.25 20.05 -16.83
N THR A 100 9.98 20.85 -17.85
CA THR A 100 9.62 20.36 -19.19
C THR A 100 10.80 19.81 -19.97
N ASP A 101 12.00 20.30 -19.65
CA ASP A 101 13.24 19.90 -20.30
C ASP A 101 14.18 19.22 -19.32
N LYS A 102 15.11 18.41 -19.85
CA LYS A 102 16.14 17.80 -19.04
C LYS A 102 16.96 18.85 -18.28
N MET A 103 16.98 18.75 -16.96
CA MET A 103 17.79 19.63 -16.10
C MET A 103 19.24 19.64 -16.52
N SER A 104 19.79 20.84 -16.76
CA SER A 104 21.24 21.05 -16.87
C SER A 104 21.83 21.44 -15.52
N LYS A 105 23.15 21.34 -15.39
CA LYS A 105 23.86 21.80 -14.18
C LYS A 105 23.69 23.32 -13.94
N ASN A 106 23.28 24.07 -14.97
CA ASN A 106 23.14 25.52 -14.91
C ASN A 106 21.69 25.96 -14.55
N ASP A 107 20.70 25.06 -14.64
CA ASP A 107 19.27 25.38 -14.42
C ASP A 107 18.89 25.47 -12.94
N PHE A 108 19.84 25.13 -12.06
CA PHE A 108 19.60 25.17 -10.64
C PHE A 108 19.85 26.57 -10.09
N ILE A 109 18.94 27.07 -9.26
CA ILE A 109 19.20 28.21 -8.41
C ILE A 109 20.32 27.80 -7.46
N ARG A 110 21.53 28.10 -7.84
CA ARG A 110 22.68 28.00 -6.94
C ARG A 110 22.53 29.14 -5.95
N SER A 111 22.35 28.84 -4.69
CA SER A 111 22.73 29.82 -3.69
C SER A 111 24.18 30.21 -3.98
N PRO A 112 24.54 31.48 -3.97
CA PRO A 112 25.94 31.92 -4.16
C PRO A 112 26.91 31.25 -3.18
N GLU A 113 26.41 30.69 -2.07
CA GLU A 113 27.15 30.01 -1.01
C GLU A 113 27.14 28.46 -1.19
N ALA A 114 26.39 27.91 -2.15
CA ALA A 114 26.11 26.47 -2.26
C ALA A 114 27.12 25.72 -3.11
N ASN A 115 28.40 25.76 -2.82
CA ASN A 115 29.49 24.87 -3.30
C ASN A 115 29.13 23.69 -4.23
N GLY A 116 28.22 23.89 -5.21
CA GLY A 116 27.72 22.86 -6.11
C GLY A 116 26.50 22.09 -5.59
N GLU A 117 25.87 22.50 -4.51
CA GLU A 117 24.62 21.92 -3.97
C GLU A 117 23.41 22.27 -4.82
N LEU A 118 22.44 21.34 -4.86
CA LEU A 118 21.15 21.50 -5.47
C LEU A 118 20.06 21.45 -4.41
N LEU A 119 19.26 22.49 -4.31
CA LEU A 119 18.09 22.52 -3.44
C LEU A 119 16.83 22.17 -4.24
N LEU A 120 16.15 21.11 -3.85
CA LEU A 120 14.83 20.73 -4.39
C LEU A 120 13.75 21.10 -3.39
N ARG A 121 12.75 21.85 -3.84
CA ARG A 121 11.52 22.05 -3.08
C ARG A 121 10.61 20.86 -3.32
N LEU A 122 10.21 20.22 -2.23
CA LEU A 122 9.32 19.08 -2.25
C LEU A 122 8.03 19.39 -1.50
N ARG A 123 6.92 18.82 -1.96
CA ARG A 123 5.61 18.84 -1.30
C ARG A 123 5.20 17.43 -0.96
N GLU A 124 4.46 17.27 0.13
CA GLU A 124 3.87 15.98 0.48
C GLU A 124 2.90 15.51 -0.60
N THR A 125 2.90 14.21 -0.83
CA THR A 125 1.91 13.54 -1.66
C THR A 125 0.74 13.05 -0.79
N PRO A 126 -0.44 12.80 -1.37
CA PRO A 126 -1.56 12.29 -0.58
C PRO A 126 -1.31 10.87 -0.09
N ASP A 127 -1.66 10.59 1.17
CA ASP A 127 -1.64 9.24 1.73
C ASP A 127 -2.80 8.42 1.14
N ILE A 128 -2.46 7.39 0.35
CA ILE A 128 -3.43 6.56 -0.37
C ILE A 128 -4.31 5.79 0.61
N MET A 129 -3.70 5.12 1.60
CA MET A 129 -4.45 4.30 2.55
C MET A 129 -5.32 5.15 3.47
N ALA A 130 -4.85 6.33 3.90
CA ALA A 130 -5.68 7.27 4.63
C ALA A 130 -6.87 7.78 3.79
N SER A 131 -6.66 8.01 2.49
CA SER A 131 -7.74 8.38 1.58
C SER A 131 -8.81 7.29 1.45
N LEU A 132 -8.41 6.02 1.33
CA LEU A 132 -9.33 4.89 1.31
C LEU A 132 -10.05 4.74 2.65
N GLY A 133 -9.34 4.87 3.77
CA GLY A 133 -9.89 4.79 5.12
C GLY A 133 -10.97 5.83 5.39
N ALA A 134 -10.80 7.05 4.88
CA ALA A 134 -11.78 8.12 5.01
C ALA A 134 -13.11 7.85 4.26
N THR A 135 -13.09 6.93 3.29
CA THR A 135 -14.28 6.56 2.48
C THR A 135 -14.74 5.13 2.70
N LYS A 136 -14.05 4.39 3.55
CA LYS A 136 -14.36 3.00 3.87
C LYS A 136 -15.76 2.87 4.47
N ARG A 137 -16.54 1.91 3.99
CA ARG A 137 -17.80 1.54 4.62
C ARG A 137 -17.52 0.75 5.89
N GLU A 138 -18.06 1.21 7.02
CA GLU A 138 -17.94 0.50 8.29
C GLU A 138 -18.81 -0.76 8.31
N PHE A 139 -18.39 -1.75 9.10
CA PHE A 139 -19.20 -2.93 9.34
C PHE A 139 -20.42 -2.53 10.18
N SER A 140 -21.60 -2.93 9.71
CA SER A 140 -22.87 -2.65 10.36
C SER A 140 -23.51 -3.95 10.87
N PRO A 141 -24.13 -3.94 12.05
CA PRO A 141 -24.96 -5.05 12.50
C PRO A 141 -26.29 -5.15 11.74
N ASP A 142 -26.70 -4.12 11.00
CA ASP A 142 -27.87 -4.12 10.17
C ASP A 142 -27.66 -5.01 8.94
N PRO A 143 -28.39 -6.14 8.79
CA PRO A 143 -28.24 -7.05 7.67
C PRO A 143 -28.68 -6.46 6.32
N THR A 144 -29.40 -5.33 6.34
CA THR A 144 -29.82 -4.63 5.12
C THR A 144 -28.79 -3.59 4.66
N ALA A 145 -27.83 -3.25 5.50
CA ALA A 145 -26.75 -2.33 5.16
C ALA A 145 -25.76 -3.00 4.17
N PRO A 146 -25.16 -2.22 3.27
CA PRO A 146 -24.05 -2.73 2.44
C PRO A 146 -22.94 -3.30 3.31
N SER A 147 -22.34 -4.41 2.86
CA SER A 147 -21.20 -5.03 3.56
C SER A 147 -20.11 -4.00 3.87
N GLY A 148 -19.60 -4.04 5.08
CA GLY A 148 -18.45 -3.25 5.48
C GLY A 148 -17.22 -3.58 4.62
N GLN A 149 -16.25 -2.66 4.62
CA GLN A 149 -14.98 -2.83 3.91
C GLN A 149 -13.84 -2.90 4.93
N TRP A 150 -12.82 -3.67 4.60
CA TRP A 150 -11.62 -3.77 5.43
C TRP A 150 -10.40 -3.18 4.72
N LEU A 151 -9.45 -2.67 5.50
CA LEU A 151 -8.20 -2.12 5.03
C LEU A 151 -7.02 -2.71 5.77
N VAL A 152 -6.03 -3.17 5.02
CA VAL A 152 -4.74 -3.66 5.52
C VAL A 152 -3.63 -2.78 4.97
N ALA A 153 -2.88 -2.12 5.84
CA ALA A 153 -1.71 -1.33 5.45
C ALA A 153 -0.43 -2.08 5.75
N PHE A 154 0.60 -1.88 4.93
CA PHE A 154 1.96 -2.28 5.24
C PHE A 154 2.72 -1.10 5.87
N ALA A 155 3.54 -1.40 6.86
CA ALA A 155 4.47 -0.46 7.48
C ALA A 155 5.87 -1.07 7.50
N LEU A 156 6.85 -0.25 7.13
CA LEU A 156 8.26 -0.56 7.29
C LEU A 156 8.77 0.31 8.44
N GLU A 157 9.14 -0.30 9.54
CA GLU A 157 9.59 0.43 10.73
C GLU A 157 10.99 -0.04 11.13
N THR A 158 11.85 0.91 11.48
CA THR A 158 13.23 0.63 11.92
C THR A 158 13.40 0.75 13.44
N SER A 159 12.46 1.40 14.14
CA SER A 159 12.45 1.59 15.59
C SER A 159 11.03 1.78 16.11
N ASP A 160 10.77 1.42 17.37
CA ASP A 160 9.48 1.56 18.05
C ASP A 160 8.30 1.02 17.21
N HIS A 161 8.51 -0.17 16.62
CA HIS A 161 7.66 -0.76 15.58
C HIS A 161 6.18 -0.75 15.92
N HIS A 162 5.81 -1.20 17.15
CA HIS A 162 4.40 -1.30 17.56
C HIS A 162 3.72 0.07 17.72
N VAL A 163 4.38 1.00 18.41
CA VAL A 163 3.78 2.34 18.66
C VAL A 163 3.54 3.09 17.36
N ARG A 164 4.53 3.10 16.47
CA ARG A 164 4.41 3.76 15.17
C ARG A 164 3.42 3.07 14.24
N ALA A 165 3.37 1.74 14.26
CA ALA A 165 2.41 0.97 13.49
C ALA A 165 0.98 1.29 13.93
N LEU A 166 0.70 1.31 15.23
CA LEU A 166 -0.61 1.67 15.77
C LEU A 166 -1.03 3.10 15.42
N GLN A 167 -0.12 4.07 15.55
CA GLN A 167 -0.40 5.44 15.13
C GLN A 167 -0.75 5.52 13.64
N LYS A 168 -0.03 4.78 12.78
CA LYS A 168 -0.33 4.70 11.36
C LYS A 168 -1.67 4.04 11.10
N LEU A 169 -1.98 2.93 11.77
CA LEU A 169 -3.23 2.21 11.64
C LEU A 169 -4.42 3.13 11.98
N GLN A 170 -4.36 3.82 13.12
CA GLN A 170 -5.40 4.75 13.56
C GLN A 170 -5.56 5.93 12.60
N ARG A 171 -4.45 6.59 12.24
CA ARG A 171 -4.47 7.73 11.31
C ARG A 171 -5.04 7.39 9.94
N LYS A 172 -4.79 6.16 9.46
CA LYS A 172 -5.25 5.68 8.16
C LYS A 172 -6.60 4.97 8.21
N HIS A 173 -7.21 4.84 9.37
CA HIS A 173 -8.45 4.08 9.60
C HIS A 173 -8.37 2.65 9.04
N CYS A 174 -7.20 2.01 9.12
CA CYS A 174 -7.01 0.63 8.73
C CYS A 174 -7.51 -0.32 9.82
N ASP A 175 -7.88 -1.53 9.42
CA ASP A 175 -8.32 -2.59 10.35
C ASP A 175 -7.15 -3.44 10.82
N LEU A 176 -6.17 -3.65 9.94
CA LEU A 176 -4.94 -4.38 10.21
C LEU A 176 -3.74 -3.60 9.69
N ILE A 177 -2.62 -3.75 10.36
CA ILE A 177 -1.32 -3.29 9.88
C ILE A 177 -0.31 -4.43 9.88
N VAL A 178 0.39 -4.57 8.76
CA VAL A 178 1.46 -5.55 8.57
C VAL A 178 2.78 -4.82 8.74
N VAL A 179 3.46 -5.09 9.84
CA VAL A 179 4.78 -4.53 10.14
C VAL A 179 5.83 -5.43 9.51
N ASN A 180 6.62 -4.87 8.60
CA ASN A 180 7.65 -5.59 7.87
C ASN A 180 9.04 -5.19 8.37
N ASP A 181 9.95 -6.16 8.44
CA ASP A 181 11.35 -5.91 8.76
C ASP A 181 12.05 -5.22 7.56
N PRO A 182 12.85 -4.15 7.79
CA PRO A 182 13.62 -3.48 6.74
C PRO A 182 14.52 -4.39 5.90
N THR A 183 15.02 -5.50 6.48
CA THR A 183 15.84 -6.48 5.75
C THR A 183 15.08 -7.21 4.63
N SER A 184 13.76 -7.14 4.65
CA SER A 184 12.87 -7.76 3.64
C SER A 184 12.80 -6.99 2.31
N ILE A 185 13.34 -5.75 2.25
CA ILE A 185 13.34 -4.94 1.02
C ILE A 185 14.18 -5.64 -0.04
N ASN A 186 13.60 -5.83 -1.23
CA ASN A 186 14.22 -6.52 -2.38
C ASN A 186 14.65 -7.98 -2.14
N GLY A 187 14.50 -8.51 -0.91
CA GLY A 187 14.73 -9.93 -0.60
C GLY A 187 13.64 -10.84 -1.17
N THR A 188 13.93 -12.15 -1.18
CA THR A 188 12.95 -13.21 -1.50
C THR A 188 12.15 -13.63 -0.27
N THR A 189 12.69 -13.39 0.93
CA THR A 189 12.06 -13.69 2.23
C THR A 189 11.49 -12.43 2.86
N SER A 190 10.55 -12.61 3.77
CA SER A 190 9.98 -11.54 4.62
C SER A 190 9.69 -12.08 6.01
N ASN A 191 9.86 -11.20 7.01
CA ASN A 191 9.37 -11.40 8.36
C ASN A 191 8.34 -10.30 8.62
N VAL A 192 7.11 -10.69 8.89
CA VAL A 192 6.02 -9.74 9.12
C VAL A 192 5.29 -10.07 10.41
N GLU A 193 4.81 -9.04 11.07
CA GLU A 193 3.90 -9.12 12.19
C GLU A 193 2.59 -8.42 11.82
N ILE A 194 1.46 -9.03 12.18
CA ILE A 194 0.13 -8.50 11.90
C ILE A 194 -0.45 -8.00 13.22
N LEU A 195 -0.77 -6.71 13.26
CA LEU A 195 -1.43 -6.09 14.41
C LEU A 195 -2.85 -5.65 14.01
N ASP A 196 -3.77 -5.78 14.96
CA ASP A 196 -5.12 -5.23 14.83
C ASP A 196 -5.21 -3.80 15.39
N ALA A 197 -6.41 -3.22 15.35
CA ALA A 197 -6.67 -1.85 15.81
C ALA A 197 -6.51 -1.67 17.33
N THR A 198 -6.47 -2.75 18.11
CA THR A 198 -6.22 -2.71 19.56
C THR A 198 -4.74 -2.78 19.90
N GLY A 199 -3.91 -3.16 18.94
CA GLY A 199 -2.48 -3.42 19.10
C GLY A 199 -2.15 -4.86 19.45
N GLU A 200 -3.15 -5.76 19.38
CA GLU A 200 -2.92 -7.20 19.56
C GLU A 200 -2.20 -7.76 18.33
N THR A 201 -1.17 -8.55 18.58
CA THR A 201 -0.48 -9.32 17.54
C THR A 201 -1.32 -10.53 17.17
N LEU A 202 -1.91 -10.52 15.98
CA LEU A 202 -2.70 -11.65 15.48
C LEU A 202 -1.81 -12.79 14.96
N ALA A 203 -0.69 -12.46 14.32
CA ALA A 203 0.25 -13.45 13.81
C ALA A 203 1.64 -12.85 13.59
N GLN A 204 2.66 -13.72 13.69
CA GLN A 204 4.02 -13.48 13.20
C GLN A 204 4.33 -14.52 12.11
N ILE A 205 4.74 -14.04 10.94
CA ILE A 205 4.92 -14.86 9.76
C ILE A 205 6.30 -14.61 9.18
N SER A 206 7.07 -15.69 8.99
CA SER A 206 8.38 -15.69 8.38
C SER A 206 8.43 -16.68 7.24
N GLY A 207 9.15 -16.38 6.17
CA GLY A 207 9.31 -17.27 5.03
C GLY A 207 9.53 -16.55 3.71
N ASP A 208 9.40 -17.28 2.61
CA ASP A 208 9.36 -16.64 1.30
C ASP A 208 8.08 -15.80 1.12
N LYS A 209 8.13 -14.86 0.18
CA LYS A 209 7.02 -13.92 -0.02
C LYS A 209 5.71 -14.59 -0.43
N THR A 210 5.78 -15.76 -1.06
CA THR A 210 4.59 -16.53 -1.47
C THR A 210 3.91 -17.15 -0.25
N ASP A 211 4.69 -17.77 0.65
CA ASP A 211 4.15 -18.34 1.88
C ASP A 211 3.63 -17.27 2.83
N VAL A 212 4.37 -16.16 2.98
CA VAL A 212 3.93 -15.01 3.77
C VAL A 212 2.61 -14.46 3.23
N ALA A 213 2.49 -14.28 1.92
CA ALA A 213 1.27 -13.77 1.29
C ALA A 213 0.07 -14.71 1.50
N ARG A 214 0.27 -16.04 1.35
CA ARG A 214 -0.77 -17.05 1.57
C ARG A 214 -1.30 -17.01 3.00
N ARG A 215 -0.39 -16.98 3.98
CA ARG A 215 -0.75 -16.90 5.39
C ARG A 215 -1.43 -15.58 5.74
N LEU A 216 -0.93 -14.46 5.18
CA LEU A 216 -1.54 -13.14 5.40
C LEU A 216 -2.98 -13.09 4.86
N ILE A 217 -3.25 -13.62 3.67
CA ILE A 217 -4.63 -13.70 3.13
C ILE A 217 -5.52 -14.55 4.05
N ALA A 218 -5.03 -15.67 4.57
CA ALA A 218 -5.78 -16.51 5.51
C ALA A 218 -6.10 -15.77 6.83
N GLU A 219 -5.16 -15.02 7.39
CA GLU A 219 -5.39 -14.20 8.59
C GLU A 219 -6.42 -13.09 8.34
N ILE A 220 -6.35 -12.43 7.17
CA ILE A 220 -7.36 -11.43 6.77
C ILE A 220 -8.74 -12.05 6.69
N GLN A 221 -8.88 -13.23 6.06
CA GLN A 221 -10.16 -13.94 5.97
C GLN A 221 -10.70 -14.32 7.36
N ALA A 222 -9.84 -14.82 8.26
CA ALA A 222 -10.21 -15.15 9.63
C ALA A 222 -10.67 -13.93 10.42
N PHE A 223 -9.95 -12.82 10.29
CA PHE A 223 -10.31 -11.55 10.91
C PHE A 223 -11.68 -11.03 10.43
N VAL A 224 -11.91 -11.02 9.12
CA VAL A 224 -13.18 -10.57 8.53
C VAL A 224 -14.33 -11.47 8.96
N ALA A 225 -14.15 -12.79 8.96
CA ALA A 225 -15.17 -13.74 9.40
C ALA A 225 -15.58 -13.51 10.87
N LYS A 226 -14.62 -13.26 11.77
CA LYS A 226 -14.89 -12.91 13.19
C LYS A 226 -15.73 -11.64 13.31
N ARG A 227 -15.40 -10.59 12.54
CA ARG A 227 -16.15 -9.31 12.56
C ARG A 227 -17.58 -9.47 12.05
N THR A 228 -17.76 -10.26 11.01
CA THR A 228 -19.09 -10.53 10.45
C THR A 228 -19.94 -11.38 11.41
N ALA A 229 -19.33 -12.35 12.10
CA ALA A 229 -20.01 -13.18 13.09
C ALA A 229 -20.34 -12.44 14.40
N ALA A 230 -19.54 -11.43 14.79
CA ALA A 230 -19.75 -10.62 15.98
C ALA A 230 -20.88 -9.59 15.82
N SER A 231 -21.40 -9.37 14.62
CA SER A 231 -22.62 -8.61 14.37
C SER A 231 -23.79 -9.50 14.76
N PRO A 232 -24.53 -9.25 15.87
CA PRO A 232 -25.58 -10.14 16.33
C PRO A 232 -26.69 -10.22 15.28
N SER A 233 -26.99 -11.45 14.87
CA SER A 233 -28.25 -11.73 14.20
C SER A 233 -29.38 -11.37 15.18
N VAL A 234 -30.13 -10.33 14.90
CA VAL A 234 -31.38 -10.01 15.59
C VAL A 234 -32.48 -10.84 14.99
#